data_185098dac74734274e49b9b84f8f4e03
#
_entry.id   185098dac74734274e49b9b84f8f4e03
#
_cell.length_a   1.000
_cell.length_b   1.000
_cell.length_c   1.000
_cell.angle_alpha   90.00
_cell.angle_beta   90.00
_cell.angle_gamma   90.00
#
_symmetry.space_group_name_H-M   'P 1'
#
loop_
_entity.id
_entity.type
_entity.pdbx_description
1 polymer ?
#
loop_
_entity_poly.entity_id
_entity_poly.type
_entity_poly.pdbx_seq_one_letter_code
_entity_poly.pdbx_strand_id
1 'polypeptide(L)'
;MKSVFLCEQADNISRVYAQSTVSLLKAEAALEAKVYTKRDLTKTPESFKETEYIFSSWGMPVLTADEISAYFPQLKCVFYAAGSVQSFARPFLERGIKVFSAWAANAVPVAEYTAAQIILANKGFFKAAQKMSGGDVPAAREAFNHYSGNYGAKVGIIGAGMIGKLVIQALKNHRLEILVSDPFLTDKTAGELCVKKCGLDELFRSCTVVSNHLANNGQTRGMLDYALFSSMPPYGVFINTGRGAQVVESGLARALERRPDLTALLDVTDPEPPESGSPFYSLENCILTPHIAGSSGNEVHRMAEYISDEFLRFKKGLPCRYEVTLKMLETMA
;
A
#
# COMPACT_ATOMS: atom_id res chain seq x y z
N MET A 1 -2.30 28.20 -20.08
CA MET A 1 -2.26 26.99 -19.23
C MET A 1 -2.73 25.83 -20.10
N LYS A 2 -1.93 24.76 -20.19
CA LYS A 2 -2.27 23.55 -20.96
C LYS A 2 -1.97 22.33 -20.09
N SER A 3 -2.89 21.39 -20.04
CA SER A 3 -2.74 20.17 -19.27
C SER A 3 -3.06 18.94 -20.12
N VAL A 4 -2.40 17.84 -19.85
CA VAL A 4 -2.57 16.59 -20.59
C VAL A 4 -2.69 15.40 -19.63
N PHE A 5 -3.38 14.35 -20.10
CA PHE A 5 -3.20 13.01 -19.52
C PHE A 5 -1.99 12.32 -20.17
N LEU A 6 -1.11 11.79 -19.34
CA LEU A 6 0.06 11.01 -19.77
C LEU A 6 0.06 9.64 -19.10
N CYS A 7 -0.15 8.56 -19.86
CA CYS A 7 -0.26 7.20 -19.34
C CYS A 7 -0.08 6.18 -20.46
N GLU A 8 0.66 5.09 -20.23
CA GLU A 8 0.85 4.02 -21.23
C GLU A 8 -0.42 3.21 -21.48
N GLN A 9 -1.34 3.16 -20.50
CA GLN A 9 -2.62 2.45 -20.59
C GLN A 9 -3.77 3.45 -20.39
N ALA A 10 -4.46 3.80 -21.48
CA ALA A 10 -5.58 4.75 -21.42
C ALA A 10 -6.71 4.30 -20.49
N ASP A 11 -6.94 2.99 -20.38
CA ASP A 11 -7.96 2.40 -19.51
C ASP A 11 -7.72 2.70 -18.03
N ASN A 12 -6.46 2.85 -17.59
CA ASN A 12 -6.16 3.26 -16.21
C ASN A 12 -6.66 4.69 -15.93
N ILE A 13 -6.57 5.59 -16.90
CA ILE A 13 -7.09 6.96 -16.73
C ILE A 13 -8.62 6.93 -16.66
N SER A 14 -9.29 6.25 -17.57
CA SER A 14 -10.76 6.17 -17.57
C SER A 14 -11.32 5.46 -16.33
N ARG A 15 -10.58 4.48 -15.78
CA ARG A 15 -10.92 3.79 -14.54
C ARG A 15 -10.78 4.70 -13.32
N VAL A 16 -9.73 5.52 -13.24
CA VAL A 16 -9.39 6.32 -12.04
C VAL A 16 -10.10 7.66 -12.05
N TYR A 17 -10.14 8.35 -13.19
CA TYR A 17 -10.74 9.68 -13.31
C TYR A 17 -12.21 9.56 -13.75
N ALA A 18 -13.13 9.63 -12.79
CA ALA A 18 -14.57 9.70 -13.07
C ALA A 18 -14.90 10.91 -13.96
N GLN A 19 -16.00 10.83 -14.72
CA GLN A 19 -16.42 11.88 -15.65
C GLN A 19 -16.57 13.26 -15.00
N SER A 20 -17.02 13.31 -13.75
CA SER A 20 -17.12 14.55 -12.95
C SER A 20 -15.75 15.19 -12.72
N THR A 21 -14.74 14.37 -12.37
CA THR A 21 -13.35 14.81 -12.17
C THR A 21 -12.73 15.31 -13.47
N VAL A 22 -12.94 14.58 -14.58
CA VAL A 22 -12.48 15.02 -15.91
C VAL A 22 -13.13 16.36 -16.30
N SER A 23 -14.42 16.54 -16.04
CA SER A 23 -15.13 17.80 -16.33
C SER A 23 -14.58 18.96 -15.51
N LEU A 24 -14.30 18.73 -14.22
CA LEU A 24 -13.65 19.70 -13.34
C LEU A 24 -12.27 20.11 -13.89
N LEU A 25 -11.42 19.13 -14.25
CA LEU A 25 -10.07 19.41 -14.75
C LEU A 25 -10.08 20.08 -16.14
N LYS A 26 -11.07 19.80 -17.00
CA LYS A 26 -11.27 20.55 -18.23
C LYS A 26 -11.54 22.02 -17.98
N ALA A 27 -12.41 22.33 -17.03
CA ALA A 27 -12.76 23.70 -16.68
C ALA A 27 -11.61 24.44 -15.97
N GLU A 28 -10.95 23.80 -15.05
CA GLU A 28 -9.99 24.42 -14.13
C GLU A 28 -8.54 24.36 -14.59
N ALA A 29 -8.16 23.32 -15.35
CA ALA A 29 -6.80 23.06 -15.82
C ALA A 29 -6.63 23.16 -17.33
N ALA A 30 -7.68 23.47 -18.10
CA ALA A 30 -7.69 23.37 -19.56
C ALA A 30 -7.17 22.00 -20.05
N LEU A 31 -7.65 20.92 -19.38
CA LEU A 31 -7.21 19.55 -19.62
C LEU A 31 -7.67 19.08 -20.99
N GLU A 32 -6.74 18.61 -21.79
CA GLU A 32 -7.03 17.82 -22.99
C GLU A 32 -7.34 16.39 -22.54
N ALA A 33 -8.57 15.91 -22.86
CA ALA A 33 -9.04 14.61 -22.38
C ALA A 33 -8.41 13.41 -23.10
N LYS A 34 -7.67 13.65 -24.19
CA LYS A 34 -6.90 12.61 -24.85
C LYS A 34 -5.78 12.12 -23.93
N VAL A 35 -5.63 10.81 -23.84
CA VAL A 35 -4.52 10.18 -23.11
C VAL A 35 -3.36 10.00 -24.08
N TYR A 36 -2.20 10.50 -23.70
CA TYR A 36 -0.96 10.40 -24.45
C TYR A 36 -0.03 9.37 -23.82
N THR A 37 0.73 8.69 -24.67
CA THR A 37 1.76 7.71 -24.30
C THR A 37 3.16 8.29 -24.54
N LYS A 38 4.20 7.62 -24.07
CA LYS A 38 5.60 7.97 -24.41
C LYS A 38 5.84 7.99 -25.94
N ARG A 39 5.18 7.07 -26.67
CA ARG A 39 5.26 7.01 -28.14
C ARG A 39 4.71 8.29 -28.79
N ASP A 40 3.64 8.87 -28.23
CA ASP A 40 3.07 10.11 -28.77
C ASP A 40 4.01 11.31 -28.56
N LEU A 41 4.70 11.36 -27.39
CA LEU A 41 5.71 12.38 -27.11
C LEU A 41 6.83 12.35 -28.17
N THR A 42 7.28 11.15 -28.53
CA THR A 42 8.34 10.98 -29.54
C THR A 42 7.88 11.39 -30.94
N LYS A 43 6.61 11.14 -31.29
CA LYS A 43 6.07 11.43 -32.63
C LYS A 43 5.80 12.91 -32.86
N THR A 44 5.33 13.63 -31.85
CA THR A 44 4.89 15.02 -31.98
C THR A 44 5.39 15.88 -30.81
N PRO A 45 6.72 15.97 -30.57
CA PRO A 45 7.28 16.63 -29.40
C PRO A 45 6.85 18.10 -29.26
N GLU A 46 6.71 18.81 -30.36
CA GLU A 46 6.30 20.22 -30.36
C GLU A 46 4.90 20.45 -29.75
N SER A 47 4.02 19.46 -29.81
CA SER A 47 2.66 19.58 -29.28
C SER A 47 2.61 19.67 -27.76
N PHE A 48 3.70 19.31 -27.07
CA PHE A 48 3.74 19.24 -25.60
C PHE A 48 4.53 20.39 -24.95
N LYS A 49 5.21 21.23 -25.74
CA LYS A 49 6.10 22.29 -25.23
C LYS A 49 5.40 23.33 -24.34
N GLU A 50 4.11 23.54 -24.54
CA GLU A 50 3.31 24.47 -23.71
C GLU A 50 2.61 23.79 -22.51
N THR A 51 2.86 22.50 -22.28
CA THR A 51 2.23 21.75 -21.19
C THR A 51 2.79 22.21 -19.86
N GLU A 52 1.90 22.69 -18.99
CA GLU A 52 2.25 23.13 -17.63
C GLU A 52 1.94 22.07 -16.58
N TYR A 53 0.95 21.19 -16.83
CA TYR A 53 0.51 20.16 -15.88
C TYR A 53 0.30 18.82 -16.58
N ILE A 54 0.79 17.75 -15.94
CA ILE A 54 0.53 16.38 -16.33
C ILE A 54 -0.38 15.74 -15.27
N PHE A 55 -1.48 15.14 -15.70
CA PHE A 55 -2.29 14.24 -14.88
C PHE A 55 -2.01 12.81 -15.32
N SER A 56 -1.85 11.89 -14.36
CA SER A 56 -1.54 10.50 -14.65
C SER A 56 -2.10 9.55 -13.57
N SER A 57 -1.92 8.25 -13.78
CA SER A 57 -2.22 7.18 -12.84
C SER A 57 -1.26 6.02 -13.09
N TRP A 58 -1.60 4.79 -12.68
CA TRP A 58 -0.82 3.59 -13.00
C TRP A 58 -0.50 3.55 -14.50
N GLY A 59 0.77 3.37 -14.83
CA GLY A 59 1.25 3.43 -16.21
C GLY A 59 1.83 4.79 -16.61
N MET A 60 2.15 5.67 -15.63
CA MET A 60 2.98 6.86 -15.91
C MET A 60 4.29 6.43 -16.56
N PRO A 61 4.63 6.92 -17.78
CA PRO A 61 5.88 6.53 -18.43
C PRO A 61 7.11 7.04 -17.66
N VAL A 62 8.18 6.24 -17.69
CA VAL A 62 9.48 6.66 -17.18
C VAL A 62 10.15 7.54 -18.24
N LEU A 63 10.46 8.77 -17.85
CA LEU A 63 11.16 9.74 -18.70
C LEU A 63 12.51 10.08 -18.07
N THR A 64 13.52 10.28 -18.92
CA THR A 64 14.82 10.82 -18.50
C THR A 64 14.74 12.33 -18.32
N ALA A 65 15.73 12.92 -17.66
CA ALA A 65 15.82 14.37 -17.50
C ALA A 65 15.86 15.12 -18.86
N ASP A 66 16.55 14.55 -19.87
CA ASP A 66 16.64 15.12 -21.21
C ASP A 66 15.30 15.02 -21.95
N GLU A 67 14.58 13.89 -21.84
CA GLU A 67 13.24 13.73 -22.40
C GLU A 67 12.25 14.74 -21.78
N ILE A 68 12.29 14.95 -20.47
CA ILE A 68 11.45 15.95 -19.78
C ILE A 68 11.75 17.35 -20.32
N SER A 69 13.03 17.70 -20.47
CA SER A 69 13.44 19.00 -21.04
C SER A 69 12.95 19.20 -22.47
N ALA A 70 13.08 18.15 -23.27
CA ALA A 70 12.75 18.20 -24.70
C ALA A 70 11.25 18.29 -24.93
N TYR A 71 10.44 17.54 -24.18
CA TYR A 71 9.00 17.47 -24.39
C TYR A 71 8.20 18.51 -23.60
N PHE A 72 8.65 18.81 -22.37
CA PHE A 72 7.90 19.61 -21.41
C PHE A 72 8.70 20.77 -20.79
N PRO A 73 9.25 21.70 -21.59
CA PRO A 73 10.09 22.78 -21.07
C PRO A 73 9.36 23.75 -20.11
N GLN A 74 8.03 23.76 -20.13
CA GLN A 74 7.18 24.61 -19.27
C GLN A 74 6.47 23.87 -18.14
N LEU A 75 6.79 22.57 -17.92
CA LEU A 75 6.12 21.75 -16.93
C LEU A 75 6.39 22.24 -15.50
N LYS A 76 5.33 22.46 -14.76
CA LYS A 76 5.35 22.89 -13.35
C LYS A 76 5.11 21.73 -12.40
N CYS A 77 4.13 20.87 -12.73
CA CYS A 77 3.70 19.81 -11.83
C CYS A 77 3.27 18.55 -12.55
N VAL A 78 3.47 17.41 -11.87
CA VAL A 78 2.86 16.12 -12.19
C VAL A 78 1.88 15.77 -11.08
N PHE A 79 0.63 15.50 -11.44
CA PHE A 79 -0.45 15.09 -10.56
C PHE A 79 -0.76 13.61 -10.78
N TYR A 80 -0.29 12.76 -9.88
CA TYR A 80 -0.32 11.30 -10.02
C TYR A 80 -1.40 10.67 -9.14
N ALA A 81 -2.51 10.25 -9.74
CA ALA A 81 -3.63 9.61 -9.07
C ALA A 81 -3.38 8.11 -8.81
N ALA A 82 -2.28 7.81 -8.14
CA ALA A 82 -1.96 6.49 -7.58
C ALA A 82 -0.96 6.63 -6.43
N GLY A 83 -0.49 5.52 -5.86
CA GLY A 83 0.35 5.53 -4.65
C GLY A 83 1.83 5.78 -4.94
N SER A 84 2.59 4.71 -5.27
CA SER A 84 4.04 4.78 -5.41
C SER A 84 4.50 5.54 -6.65
N VAL A 85 5.45 6.44 -6.45
CA VAL A 85 6.07 7.25 -7.51
C VAL A 85 7.55 6.88 -7.76
N GLN A 86 8.04 5.83 -7.11
CA GLN A 86 9.46 5.44 -7.12
C GLN A 86 10.03 5.22 -8.52
N SER A 87 9.22 4.70 -9.43
CA SER A 87 9.68 4.35 -10.78
C SER A 87 9.96 5.55 -11.69
N PHE A 88 9.35 6.71 -11.43
CA PHE A 88 9.38 7.81 -12.41
C PHE A 88 9.69 9.21 -11.82
N ALA A 89 9.45 9.44 -10.51
CA ALA A 89 9.39 10.81 -9.98
C ALA A 89 10.74 11.52 -9.90
N ARG A 90 11.83 10.78 -9.66
CA ARG A 90 13.16 11.39 -9.40
C ARG A 90 13.60 12.38 -10.48
N PRO A 91 13.58 12.08 -11.79
CA PRO A 91 14.02 13.03 -12.81
C PRO A 91 13.19 14.33 -12.85
N PHE A 92 11.90 14.28 -12.49
CA PHE A 92 11.05 15.47 -12.38
C PHE A 92 11.45 16.32 -11.17
N LEU A 93 11.61 15.71 -10.01
CA LEU A 93 11.96 16.38 -8.77
C LEU A 93 13.34 17.03 -8.83
N GLU A 94 14.34 16.37 -9.42
CA GLU A 94 15.70 16.90 -9.61
C GLU A 94 15.72 18.12 -10.52
N ARG A 95 14.70 18.30 -11.36
CA ARG A 95 14.50 19.48 -12.22
C ARG A 95 13.64 20.57 -11.58
N GLY A 96 13.25 20.40 -10.32
CA GLY A 96 12.38 21.35 -9.62
C GLY A 96 10.90 21.27 -10.02
N ILE A 97 10.51 20.25 -10.80
CA ILE A 97 9.11 20.01 -11.15
C ILE A 97 8.45 19.30 -9.96
N LYS A 98 7.35 19.88 -9.48
CA LYS A 98 6.63 19.30 -8.35
C LYS A 98 5.89 18.01 -8.74
N VAL A 99 5.91 17.02 -7.86
CA VAL A 99 5.16 15.79 -8.03
C VAL A 99 4.20 15.64 -6.85
N PHE A 100 2.93 15.44 -7.15
CA PHE A 100 1.87 15.15 -6.18
C PHE A 100 1.40 13.71 -6.39
N SER A 101 1.22 12.96 -5.31
CA SER A 101 0.78 11.57 -5.37
C SER A 101 -0.40 11.31 -4.44
N ALA A 102 -1.33 10.46 -4.87
CA ALA A 102 -2.50 10.07 -4.11
C ALA A 102 -2.22 8.94 -3.09
N TRP A 103 -0.98 8.81 -2.61
CA TRP A 103 -0.60 7.75 -1.67
C TRP A 103 -1.50 7.69 -0.42
N ALA A 104 -1.94 8.86 0.07
CA ALA A 104 -2.83 8.92 1.22
C ALA A 104 -4.25 8.40 0.92
N ALA A 105 -4.76 8.64 -0.29
CA ALA A 105 -6.04 8.09 -0.73
C ALA A 105 -5.99 6.57 -0.84
N ASN A 106 -4.90 6.03 -1.40
CA ASN A 106 -4.70 4.58 -1.54
C ASN A 106 -4.44 3.88 -0.19
N ALA A 107 -3.95 4.61 0.82
CA ALA A 107 -3.73 4.05 2.16
C ALA A 107 -5.05 3.68 2.88
N VAL A 108 -6.16 4.34 2.55
CA VAL A 108 -7.46 4.11 3.20
C VAL A 108 -7.95 2.67 2.97
N PRO A 109 -8.15 2.18 1.73
CA PRO A 109 -8.62 0.82 1.50
C PRO A 109 -7.64 -0.24 2.03
N VAL A 110 -6.32 0.00 1.96
CA VAL A 110 -5.34 -0.93 2.56
C VAL A 110 -5.57 -1.08 4.06
N ALA A 111 -5.86 0.02 4.75
CA ALA A 111 -6.12 -0.01 6.19
C ALA A 111 -7.46 -0.70 6.51
N GLU A 112 -8.50 -0.44 5.72
CA GLU A 112 -9.83 -1.07 5.87
C GLU A 112 -9.74 -2.57 5.64
N TYR A 113 -9.08 -3.01 4.56
CA TYR A 113 -8.84 -4.41 4.23
C TYR A 113 -8.04 -5.12 5.35
N THR A 114 -6.94 -4.51 5.80
CA THR A 114 -6.11 -5.08 6.85
C THR A 114 -6.85 -5.19 8.19
N ALA A 115 -7.60 -4.15 8.58
CA ALA A 115 -8.38 -4.17 9.82
C ALA A 115 -9.44 -5.29 9.78
N ALA A 116 -10.11 -5.50 8.64
CA ALA A 116 -11.04 -6.60 8.45
C ALA A 116 -10.34 -7.97 8.61
N GLN A 117 -9.15 -8.14 8.01
CA GLN A 117 -8.36 -9.37 8.16
C GLN A 117 -7.97 -9.61 9.62
N ILE A 118 -7.53 -8.58 10.36
CA ILE A 118 -7.17 -8.69 11.80
C ILE A 118 -8.37 -9.17 12.62
N ILE A 119 -9.55 -8.58 12.40
CA ILE A 119 -10.78 -8.96 13.10
C ILE A 119 -11.18 -10.41 12.82
N LEU A 120 -11.09 -10.85 11.56
CA LEU A 120 -11.37 -12.23 11.16
C LEU A 120 -10.29 -13.19 11.65
N ALA A 121 -9.01 -12.79 11.64
CA ALA A 121 -7.90 -13.59 12.14
C ALA A 121 -8.06 -13.90 13.63
N ASN A 122 -8.37 -12.90 14.47
CA ASN A 122 -8.65 -13.10 15.89
C ASN A 122 -9.83 -14.06 16.15
N LYS A 123 -10.75 -14.20 15.18
CA LYS A 123 -11.87 -15.15 15.24
C LYS A 123 -11.52 -16.54 14.73
N GLY A 124 -10.28 -16.76 14.23
CA GLY A 124 -9.89 -18.02 13.60
C GLY A 124 -10.62 -18.31 12.28
N PHE A 125 -11.21 -17.28 11.65
CA PHE A 125 -12.06 -17.44 10.47
C PHE A 125 -11.36 -18.21 9.35
N PHE A 126 -10.13 -17.83 9.02
CA PHE A 126 -9.43 -18.40 7.87
C PHE A 126 -9.20 -19.90 8.00
N LYS A 127 -8.73 -20.35 9.17
CA LYS A 127 -8.49 -21.79 9.43
C LYS A 127 -9.80 -22.58 9.58
N ALA A 128 -10.78 -22.03 10.30
CA ALA A 128 -12.07 -22.68 10.46
C ALA A 128 -12.82 -22.79 9.12
N ALA A 129 -12.84 -21.76 8.30
CA ALA A 129 -13.46 -21.77 6.97
C ALA A 129 -12.82 -22.82 6.05
N GLN A 130 -11.49 -22.91 6.06
CA GLN A 130 -10.75 -23.91 5.28
C GLN A 130 -11.15 -25.33 5.67
N LYS A 131 -11.16 -25.66 6.98
CA LYS A 131 -11.59 -26.99 7.48
C LYS A 131 -13.05 -27.27 7.13
N MET A 132 -13.93 -26.27 7.25
CA MET A 132 -15.34 -26.41 6.83
C MET A 132 -15.48 -26.69 5.33
N SER A 133 -14.71 -26.05 4.47
CA SER A 133 -14.74 -26.29 3.02
C SER A 133 -14.27 -27.69 2.67
N GLY A 134 -13.39 -28.31 3.46
CA GLY A 134 -12.99 -29.71 3.35
C GLY A 134 -13.98 -30.69 3.98
N GLY A 135 -15.12 -30.24 4.53
CA GLY A 135 -16.13 -31.06 5.17
C GLY A 135 -15.80 -31.54 6.59
N ASP A 136 -14.67 -31.10 7.15
CA ASP A 136 -14.21 -31.48 8.50
C ASP A 136 -14.77 -30.51 9.56
N VAL A 137 -16.07 -30.71 9.87
CA VAL A 137 -16.77 -29.86 10.87
C VAL A 137 -16.17 -29.98 12.29
N PRO A 138 -15.77 -31.18 12.78
CA PRO A 138 -15.13 -31.31 14.08
C PRO A 138 -13.82 -30.49 14.15
N ALA A 139 -12.92 -30.63 13.17
CA ALA A 139 -11.65 -29.89 13.13
C ALA A 139 -11.87 -28.38 12.97
N ALA A 140 -12.90 -27.93 12.25
CA ALA A 140 -13.24 -26.52 12.14
C ALA A 140 -13.67 -25.92 13.48
N ARG A 141 -14.48 -26.65 14.27
CA ARG A 141 -14.90 -26.24 15.61
C ARG A 141 -13.74 -26.25 16.61
N GLU A 142 -12.89 -27.27 16.54
CA GLU A 142 -11.69 -27.35 17.38
C GLU A 142 -10.76 -26.17 17.08
N ALA A 143 -10.46 -25.89 15.79
CA ALA A 143 -9.63 -24.75 15.39
C ALA A 143 -10.17 -23.44 15.96
N PHE A 144 -11.48 -23.20 15.86
CA PHE A 144 -12.12 -21.98 16.38
C PHE A 144 -11.87 -21.78 17.89
N ASN A 145 -11.85 -22.84 18.69
CA ASN A 145 -11.70 -22.75 20.16
C ASN A 145 -10.31 -22.24 20.61
N HIS A 146 -9.32 -22.24 19.72
CA HIS A 146 -7.97 -21.80 20.04
C HIS A 146 -7.74 -20.29 19.87
N TYR A 147 -8.69 -19.57 19.29
CA TYR A 147 -8.54 -18.13 19.03
C TYR A 147 -9.19 -17.28 20.12
N SER A 148 -8.53 -16.17 20.50
CA SER A 148 -8.95 -15.31 21.61
C SER A 148 -10.18 -14.45 21.31
N GLY A 149 -10.59 -14.34 20.04
CA GLY A 149 -11.62 -13.38 19.63
C GLY A 149 -11.10 -11.93 19.68
N ASN A 150 -12.01 -10.97 19.56
CA ASN A 150 -11.67 -9.54 19.50
C ASN A 150 -11.85 -8.83 20.88
N TYR A 151 -11.53 -9.53 21.98
CA TYR A 151 -11.61 -8.96 23.32
C TYR A 151 -10.36 -9.30 24.11
N GLY A 152 -9.53 -8.30 24.41
CA GLY A 152 -8.26 -8.48 25.11
C GLY A 152 -7.16 -9.17 24.28
N ALA A 153 -7.39 -9.44 22.99
CA ALA A 153 -6.38 -10.03 22.13
C ALA A 153 -5.27 -9.01 21.84
N LYS A 154 -4.03 -9.52 21.78
CA LYS A 154 -2.86 -8.71 21.41
C LYS A 154 -2.65 -8.72 19.88
N VAL A 155 -2.60 -7.52 19.32
CA VAL A 155 -2.36 -7.30 17.87
C VAL A 155 -1.07 -6.51 17.71
N GLY A 156 -0.15 -7.04 16.91
CA GLY A 156 1.12 -6.41 16.57
C GLY A 156 1.03 -5.64 15.25
N ILE A 157 1.43 -4.39 15.26
CA ILE A 157 1.56 -3.55 14.07
C ILE A 157 3.04 -3.23 13.86
N ILE A 158 3.59 -3.65 12.73
CA ILE A 158 4.97 -3.33 12.34
C ILE A 158 4.94 -2.13 11.41
N GLY A 159 5.49 -1.00 11.88
CA GLY A 159 5.45 0.27 11.16
C GLY A 159 4.19 1.09 11.47
N ALA A 160 4.39 2.25 12.12
CA ALA A 160 3.35 3.25 12.42
C ALA A 160 3.37 4.43 11.42
N GLY A 161 3.60 4.13 10.16
CA GLY A 161 3.46 5.07 9.05
C GLY A 161 1.99 5.43 8.79
N MET A 162 1.68 5.90 7.60
CA MET A 162 0.30 6.27 7.22
C MET A 162 -0.67 5.09 7.40
N ILE A 163 -0.37 3.95 6.77
CA ILE A 163 -1.26 2.78 6.79
C ILE A 163 -1.38 2.21 8.21
N GLY A 164 -0.24 2.00 8.91
CA GLY A 164 -0.27 1.46 10.28
C GLY A 164 -1.12 2.31 11.23
N LYS A 165 -1.02 3.65 11.14
CA LYS A 165 -1.87 4.56 11.94
C LYS A 165 -3.34 4.45 11.59
N LEU A 166 -3.68 4.33 10.31
CA LEU A 166 -5.07 4.14 9.88
C LEU A 166 -5.62 2.79 10.34
N VAL A 167 -4.84 1.71 10.30
CA VAL A 167 -5.22 0.40 10.84
C VAL A 167 -5.48 0.51 12.35
N ILE A 168 -4.56 1.11 13.11
CA ILE A 168 -4.74 1.35 14.55
C ILE A 168 -6.04 2.12 14.80
N GLN A 169 -6.30 3.15 14.00
CA GLN A 169 -7.51 3.96 14.13
C GLN A 169 -8.80 3.17 13.80
N ALA A 170 -8.78 2.33 12.77
CA ALA A 170 -9.90 1.46 12.41
C ALA A 170 -10.22 0.44 13.51
N LEU A 171 -9.20 -0.01 14.26
CA LEU A 171 -9.34 -0.98 15.36
C LEU A 171 -9.79 -0.35 16.69
N LYS A 172 -9.86 0.98 16.82
CA LYS A 172 -10.18 1.66 18.11
C LYS A 172 -11.52 1.28 18.74
N ASN A 173 -12.48 0.85 17.93
CA ASN A 173 -13.79 0.42 18.45
C ASN A 173 -13.78 -1.01 19.02
N HIS A 174 -12.65 -1.70 18.95
CA HIS A 174 -12.47 -3.04 19.48
C HIS A 174 -11.62 -2.98 20.77
N ARG A 175 -11.91 -3.85 21.74
CA ARG A 175 -11.13 -3.94 22.98
C ARG A 175 -9.88 -4.81 22.78
N LEU A 176 -8.98 -4.33 21.89
CA LEU A 176 -7.71 -4.99 21.56
C LEU A 176 -6.56 -4.29 22.32
N GLU A 177 -5.52 -5.04 22.65
CA GLU A 177 -4.23 -4.50 23.09
C GLU A 177 -3.32 -4.41 21.85
N ILE A 178 -3.02 -3.18 21.40
CA ILE A 178 -2.21 -2.96 20.20
C ILE A 178 -0.77 -2.67 20.59
N LEU A 179 0.14 -3.54 20.15
CA LEU A 179 1.59 -3.37 20.27
C LEU A 179 2.14 -2.85 18.93
N VAL A 180 3.09 -1.92 19.01
CA VAL A 180 3.68 -1.32 17.79
C VAL A 180 5.20 -1.39 17.84
N SER A 181 5.78 -1.94 16.77
CA SER A 181 7.22 -1.89 16.53
C SER A 181 7.52 -0.90 15.40
N ASP A 182 8.02 0.28 15.78
CA ASP A 182 8.44 1.34 14.86
C ASP A 182 9.50 2.22 15.56
N PRO A 183 10.73 2.31 15.02
CA PRO A 183 11.79 3.10 15.65
C PRO A 183 11.51 4.61 15.65
N PHE A 184 10.63 5.09 14.75
CA PHE A 184 10.30 6.50 14.63
C PHE A 184 9.04 6.91 15.41
N LEU A 185 8.31 5.94 16.00
CA LEU A 185 7.14 6.24 16.82
C LEU A 185 7.57 6.87 18.13
N THR A 186 7.19 8.13 18.37
CA THR A 186 7.45 8.83 19.64
C THR A 186 6.50 8.34 20.73
N ASP A 187 6.91 8.45 22.00
CA ASP A 187 6.05 8.06 23.13
C ASP A 187 4.79 8.94 23.22
N LYS A 188 4.90 10.21 22.84
CA LYS A 188 3.75 11.11 22.71
C LYS A 188 2.72 10.56 21.71
N THR A 189 3.17 10.22 20.49
CA THR A 189 2.28 9.68 19.45
C THR A 189 1.73 8.31 19.85
N ALA A 190 2.52 7.46 20.52
CA ALA A 190 2.03 6.17 21.03
C ALA A 190 0.89 6.37 22.06
N GLY A 191 1.04 7.36 22.97
CA GLY A 191 -0.02 7.74 23.90
C GLY A 191 -1.28 8.26 23.21
N GLU A 192 -1.14 9.13 22.19
CA GLU A 192 -2.27 9.65 21.41
C GLU A 192 -3.01 8.55 20.64
N LEU A 193 -2.28 7.55 20.15
CA LEU A 193 -2.82 6.38 19.48
C LEU A 193 -3.37 5.32 20.46
N CYS A 194 -3.08 5.43 21.76
CA CYS A 194 -3.41 4.44 22.77
C CYS A 194 -2.79 3.06 22.49
N VAL A 195 -1.52 3.02 22.07
CA VAL A 195 -0.78 1.80 21.74
C VAL A 195 0.46 1.65 22.62
N LYS A 196 0.96 0.41 22.75
CA LYS A 196 2.19 0.11 23.48
C LYS A 196 3.34 -0.08 22.49
N LYS A 197 4.44 0.65 22.67
CA LYS A 197 5.68 0.42 21.90
C LYS A 197 6.41 -0.80 22.42
N CYS A 198 6.96 -1.58 21.50
CA CYS A 198 7.82 -2.72 21.83
C CYS A 198 8.85 -2.99 20.73
N GLY A 199 9.80 -3.84 21.00
CA GLY A 199 10.72 -4.39 20.01
C GLY A 199 10.03 -5.42 19.10
N LEU A 200 10.64 -5.69 17.95
CA LEU A 200 10.11 -6.62 16.97
C LEU A 200 9.99 -8.05 17.53
N ASP A 201 11.00 -8.51 18.28
CA ASP A 201 10.98 -9.82 18.95
C ASP A 201 9.85 -9.97 19.98
N GLU A 202 9.62 -8.92 20.81
CA GLU A 202 8.53 -8.93 21.78
C GLU A 202 7.18 -8.96 21.09
N LEU A 203 7.04 -8.20 19.98
CA LEU A 203 5.82 -8.14 19.19
C LEU A 203 5.46 -9.52 18.64
N PHE A 204 6.41 -10.21 17.97
CA PHE A 204 6.16 -11.54 17.43
C PHE A 204 5.86 -12.59 18.50
N ARG A 205 6.54 -12.53 19.67
CA ARG A 205 6.31 -13.48 20.76
C ARG A 205 4.99 -13.25 21.51
N SER A 206 4.45 -12.04 21.47
CA SER A 206 3.32 -11.66 22.33
C SER A 206 1.99 -11.56 21.60
N CYS A 207 2.00 -11.30 20.28
CA CYS A 207 0.79 -11.00 19.53
C CYS A 207 0.27 -12.22 18.77
N THR A 208 -1.04 -12.45 18.87
CA THR A 208 -1.71 -13.51 18.12
C THR A 208 -1.94 -13.14 16.66
N VAL A 209 -2.02 -11.87 16.34
CA VAL A 209 -2.05 -11.34 14.96
C VAL A 209 -0.96 -10.31 14.81
N VAL A 210 -0.14 -10.44 13.77
CA VAL A 210 0.93 -9.50 13.41
C VAL A 210 0.72 -9.00 12.00
N SER A 211 0.66 -7.69 11.83
CA SER A 211 0.45 -7.05 10.52
C SER A 211 1.62 -6.14 10.14
N ASN A 212 2.13 -6.32 8.92
CA ASN A 212 3.28 -5.60 8.38
C ASN A 212 2.87 -4.38 7.55
N HIS A 213 3.40 -3.20 7.94
CA HIS A 213 3.22 -1.91 7.26
C HIS A 213 4.53 -1.13 7.13
N LEU A 214 5.65 -1.84 7.07
CA LEU A 214 6.96 -1.23 6.86
C LEU A 214 7.06 -0.57 5.47
N ALA A 215 7.82 0.52 5.38
CA ALA A 215 8.25 1.05 4.10
C ALA A 215 9.22 0.08 3.41
N ASN A 216 9.22 0.04 2.07
CA ASN A 216 10.14 -0.80 1.29
C ASN A 216 11.44 -0.04 1.00
N ASN A 217 12.48 -0.31 1.75
CA ASN A 217 13.81 0.29 1.58
C ASN A 217 14.92 -0.70 1.97
N GLY A 218 16.17 -0.29 1.79
CA GLY A 218 17.32 -1.16 2.07
C GLY A 218 17.44 -1.62 3.53
N GLN A 219 16.87 -0.89 4.49
CA GLN A 219 16.92 -1.25 5.91
C GLN A 219 15.84 -2.27 6.31
N THR A 220 14.73 -2.29 5.58
CA THR A 220 13.59 -3.17 5.89
C THR A 220 13.57 -4.44 5.05
N ARG A 221 14.38 -4.51 3.98
CA ARG A 221 14.49 -5.69 3.12
C ARG A 221 14.98 -6.90 3.91
N GLY A 222 14.23 -8.01 3.85
CA GLY A 222 14.55 -9.26 4.54
C GLY A 222 14.54 -9.18 6.07
N MET A 223 13.90 -8.14 6.65
CA MET A 223 13.87 -7.91 8.09
C MET A 223 13.06 -8.97 8.85
N LEU A 224 12.05 -9.54 8.20
CA LEU A 224 11.13 -10.51 8.81
C LEU A 224 11.57 -11.92 8.43
N ASP A 225 12.23 -12.60 9.36
CA ASP A 225 12.89 -13.88 9.15
C ASP A 225 12.21 -15.07 9.85
N TYR A 226 12.80 -16.26 9.66
CA TYR A 226 12.33 -17.50 10.27
C TYR A 226 12.26 -17.44 11.81
N ALA A 227 13.22 -16.77 12.48
CA ALA A 227 13.29 -16.72 13.93
C ALA A 227 12.07 -15.97 14.50
N LEU A 228 11.68 -14.87 13.85
CA LEU A 228 10.50 -14.11 14.20
C LEU A 228 9.22 -14.95 14.01
N PHE A 229 9.02 -15.53 12.83
CA PHE A 229 7.81 -16.32 12.54
C PHE A 229 7.68 -17.55 13.45
N SER A 230 8.78 -18.27 13.70
CA SER A 230 8.77 -19.44 14.58
C SER A 230 8.48 -19.11 16.05
N SER A 231 8.71 -17.85 16.45
CA SER A 231 8.48 -17.37 17.82
C SER A 231 7.02 -16.98 18.11
N MET A 232 6.16 -16.91 17.08
CA MET A 232 4.76 -16.53 17.24
C MET A 232 4.01 -17.47 18.19
N PRO A 233 3.02 -16.97 18.96
CA PRO A 233 2.15 -17.81 19.77
C PRO A 233 1.46 -18.90 18.95
N PRO A 234 0.98 -19.98 19.59
CA PRO A 234 0.13 -20.96 18.91
C PRO A 234 -1.05 -20.27 18.22
N TYR A 235 -1.39 -20.76 17.01
CA TYR A 235 -2.46 -20.20 16.16
C TYR A 235 -2.24 -18.75 15.74
N GLY A 236 -1.00 -18.28 15.76
CA GLY A 236 -0.61 -16.94 15.32
C GLY A 236 -0.92 -16.71 13.84
N VAL A 237 -1.29 -15.47 13.50
CA VAL A 237 -1.58 -15.05 12.12
C VAL A 237 -0.65 -13.92 11.73
N PHE A 238 0.08 -14.09 10.62
CA PHE A 238 0.87 -13.03 10.00
C PHE A 238 0.15 -12.46 8.78
N ILE A 239 0.04 -11.15 8.70
CA ILE A 239 -0.61 -10.42 7.60
C ILE A 239 0.42 -9.54 6.91
N ASN A 240 0.57 -9.66 5.59
CA ASN A 240 1.43 -8.80 4.80
C ASN A 240 0.65 -8.09 3.69
N THR A 241 0.33 -6.82 3.92
CA THR A 241 -0.20 -5.86 2.93
C THR A 241 0.81 -4.73 2.65
N GLY A 242 2.05 -4.91 3.11
CA GLY A 242 3.17 -3.99 2.87
C GLY A 242 3.88 -4.27 1.54
N ARG A 243 5.04 -4.97 1.61
CA ARG A 243 5.77 -5.48 0.43
C ARG A 243 6.36 -6.86 0.74
N GLY A 244 6.48 -7.69 -0.29
CA GLY A 244 7.08 -9.02 -0.17
C GLY A 244 8.56 -8.97 0.23
N ALA A 245 9.30 -8.03 -0.30
CA ALA A 245 10.73 -7.87 -0.07
C ALA A 245 11.16 -7.70 1.40
N GLN A 246 10.23 -7.37 2.31
CA GLN A 246 10.49 -7.28 3.74
C GLN A 246 10.56 -8.64 4.44
N VAL A 247 10.01 -9.67 3.79
CA VAL A 247 9.93 -11.03 4.29
C VAL A 247 11.03 -11.88 3.68
N VAL A 248 11.73 -12.66 4.50
CA VAL A 248 12.54 -13.78 4.03
C VAL A 248 11.59 -14.93 3.73
N GLU A 249 11.11 -15.03 2.48
CA GLU A 249 10.03 -15.95 2.08
C GLU A 249 10.35 -17.42 2.37
N SER A 250 11.60 -17.85 2.15
CA SER A 250 12.04 -19.19 2.53
C SER A 250 11.97 -19.44 4.05
N GLY A 251 12.19 -18.41 4.84
CA GLY A 251 12.03 -18.43 6.30
C GLY A 251 10.59 -18.57 6.73
N LEU A 252 9.69 -17.78 6.10
CA LEU A 252 8.26 -17.87 6.37
C LEU A 252 7.69 -19.22 5.94
N ALA A 253 7.99 -19.70 4.73
CA ALA A 253 7.55 -21.01 4.24
C ALA A 253 7.98 -22.14 5.19
N ARG A 254 9.26 -22.16 5.59
CA ARG A 254 9.76 -23.14 6.58
C ARG A 254 9.04 -23.04 7.93
N ALA A 255 8.68 -21.83 8.38
CA ALA A 255 7.91 -21.66 9.62
C ALA A 255 6.50 -22.24 9.49
N LEU A 256 5.82 -21.99 8.39
CA LEU A 256 4.48 -22.50 8.10
C LEU A 256 4.45 -24.03 7.96
N GLU A 257 5.47 -24.63 7.32
CA GLU A 257 5.61 -26.09 7.23
C GLU A 257 5.78 -26.76 8.60
N ARG A 258 6.61 -26.16 9.47
CA ARG A 258 6.87 -26.70 10.81
C ARG A 258 5.81 -26.38 11.84
N ARG A 259 5.06 -25.33 11.61
CA ARG A 259 4.01 -24.82 12.48
C ARG A 259 2.69 -24.73 11.69
N PRO A 260 2.03 -25.88 11.44
CA PRO A 260 0.75 -25.90 10.72
C PRO A 260 -0.38 -25.19 11.48
N ASP A 261 -0.17 -24.86 12.74
CA ASP A 261 -1.05 -24.02 13.54
C ASP A 261 -1.01 -22.54 13.14
N LEU A 262 0.12 -22.04 12.62
CA LEU A 262 0.24 -20.68 12.14
C LEU A 262 -0.55 -20.47 10.83
N THR A 263 -0.88 -19.23 10.54
CA THR A 263 -1.48 -18.82 9.26
C THR A 263 -0.77 -17.58 8.71
N ALA A 264 -0.52 -17.55 7.41
CA ALA A 264 -0.06 -16.35 6.72
C ALA A 264 -1.10 -15.87 5.72
N LEU A 265 -1.38 -14.55 5.71
CA LEU A 265 -2.24 -13.85 4.76
C LEU A 265 -1.35 -12.90 3.96
N LEU A 266 -1.03 -13.26 2.73
CA LEU A 266 -0.06 -12.54 1.92
C LEU A 266 -0.75 -11.89 0.71
N ASP A 267 -0.86 -10.58 0.72
CA ASP A 267 -1.35 -9.82 -0.43
C ASP A 267 -0.21 -9.44 -1.38
N VAL A 268 1.03 -9.56 -0.92
CA VAL A 268 2.26 -9.23 -1.63
C VAL A 268 3.37 -10.24 -1.39
N THR A 269 4.23 -10.46 -2.41
CA THR A 269 5.37 -11.38 -2.41
C THR A 269 6.59 -10.76 -3.13
N ASP A 270 7.75 -11.42 -3.09
CA ASP A 270 8.95 -11.00 -3.81
C ASP A 270 9.70 -12.24 -4.39
N PRO A 271 9.58 -12.56 -5.71
CA PRO A 271 8.93 -11.75 -6.74
C PRO A 271 7.40 -11.74 -6.64
N GLU A 272 6.77 -10.77 -7.33
CA GLU A 272 5.31 -10.67 -7.45
C GLU A 272 4.91 -10.75 -8.95
N PRO A 273 4.09 -11.74 -9.36
CA PRO A 273 3.57 -12.86 -8.55
C PRO A 273 4.68 -13.81 -8.08
N PRO A 274 4.41 -14.70 -7.09
CA PRO A 274 5.37 -15.72 -6.69
C PRO A 274 5.77 -16.61 -7.89
N GLU A 275 7.01 -17.12 -7.88
CA GLU A 275 7.45 -18.08 -8.89
C GLU A 275 6.56 -19.32 -8.93
N SER A 276 6.43 -19.96 -10.09
CA SER A 276 5.53 -21.11 -10.28
C SER A 276 5.79 -22.30 -9.34
N GLY A 277 7.00 -22.41 -8.79
CA GLY A 277 7.38 -23.43 -7.80
C GLY A 277 7.31 -22.96 -6.34
N SER A 278 6.76 -21.77 -6.07
CA SER A 278 6.71 -21.25 -4.71
C SER A 278 5.90 -22.17 -3.78
N PRO A 279 6.43 -22.51 -2.58
CA PRO A 279 5.72 -23.32 -1.61
C PRO A 279 4.43 -22.65 -1.12
N PHE A 280 4.30 -21.33 -1.22
CA PHE A 280 3.09 -20.61 -0.82
C PHE A 280 1.83 -21.04 -1.58
N TYR A 281 1.95 -21.59 -2.79
CA TYR A 281 0.80 -22.11 -3.54
C TYR A 281 0.28 -23.45 -2.99
N SER A 282 1.11 -24.21 -2.27
CA SER A 282 0.76 -25.54 -1.77
C SER A 282 0.52 -25.61 -0.25
N LEU A 283 0.98 -24.61 0.50
CA LEU A 283 0.82 -24.54 1.94
C LEU A 283 -0.63 -24.22 2.31
N GLU A 284 -1.31 -25.16 2.95
CA GLU A 284 -2.72 -25.00 3.38
C GLU A 284 -2.94 -23.80 4.33
N ASN A 285 -1.92 -23.44 5.09
CA ASN A 285 -1.95 -22.34 6.05
C ASN A 285 -1.36 -21.02 5.50
N CYS A 286 -1.19 -20.93 4.17
CA CYS A 286 -0.86 -19.71 3.46
C CYS A 286 -2.00 -19.30 2.53
N ILE A 287 -2.52 -18.10 2.69
CA ILE A 287 -3.57 -17.54 1.83
C ILE A 287 -2.98 -16.40 1.04
N LEU A 288 -2.95 -16.57 -0.28
CA LEU A 288 -2.46 -15.57 -1.22
C LEU A 288 -3.62 -14.76 -1.80
N THR A 289 -3.41 -13.46 -1.94
CA THR A 289 -4.28 -12.58 -2.74
C THR A 289 -3.44 -11.77 -3.73
N PRO A 290 -3.96 -11.44 -4.91
CA PRO A 290 -3.18 -10.83 -5.99
C PRO A 290 -3.09 -9.30 -5.85
N HIS A 291 -2.49 -8.81 -4.74
CA HIS A 291 -2.26 -7.40 -4.45
C HIS A 291 -3.55 -6.55 -4.53
N ILE A 292 -4.57 -6.95 -3.77
CA ILE A 292 -5.91 -6.35 -3.80
C ILE A 292 -6.21 -5.43 -2.62
N ALA A 293 -5.32 -5.33 -1.64
CA ALA A 293 -5.54 -4.50 -0.45
C ALA A 293 -5.68 -3.00 -0.77
N GLY A 294 -5.06 -2.53 -1.87
CA GLY A 294 -5.18 -1.15 -2.35
C GLY A 294 -6.52 -0.85 -3.01
N SER A 295 -6.63 0.37 -3.55
CA SER A 295 -7.87 0.85 -4.16
C SER A 295 -8.35 -0.04 -5.31
N SER A 296 -9.60 -0.48 -5.22
CA SER A 296 -10.29 -1.28 -6.24
C SER A 296 -11.72 -0.75 -6.49
N GLY A 297 -12.34 -1.18 -7.59
CA GLY A 297 -13.71 -0.75 -7.90
C GLY A 297 -13.87 0.78 -7.85
N ASN A 298 -14.85 1.28 -7.11
CA ASN A 298 -15.12 2.71 -6.97
C ASN A 298 -14.08 3.46 -6.10
N GLU A 299 -13.28 2.76 -5.30
CA GLU A 299 -12.26 3.37 -4.43
C GLU A 299 -11.17 4.10 -5.22
N VAL A 300 -10.93 3.68 -6.46
CA VAL A 300 -9.92 4.30 -7.33
C VAL A 300 -10.25 5.76 -7.65
N HIS A 301 -11.53 6.14 -7.61
CA HIS A 301 -11.95 7.53 -7.85
C HIS A 301 -11.48 8.49 -6.77
N ARG A 302 -11.37 8.02 -5.51
CA ARG A 302 -10.82 8.79 -4.38
C ARG A 302 -9.41 9.31 -4.70
N MET A 303 -8.59 8.55 -5.44
CA MET A 303 -7.25 8.99 -5.82
C MET A 303 -7.29 10.19 -6.76
N ALA A 304 -8.16 10.17 -7.77
CA ALA A 304 -8.32 11.30 -8.69
C ALA A 304 -8.94 12.53 -7.99
N GLU A 305 -9.85 12.32 -7.03
CA GLU A 305 -10.43 13.40 -6.22
C GLU A 305 -9.34 14.10 -5.38
N TYR A 306 -8.48 13.34 -4.68
CA TYR A 306 -7.38 13.88 -3.89
C TYR A 306 -6.40 14.68 -4.76
N ILE A 307 -6.06 14.16 -5.92
CA ILE A 307 -5.13 14.82 -6.85
C ILE A 307 -5.76 16.07 -7.49
N SER A 308 -7.05 16.04 -7.76
CA SER A 308 -7.75 17.23 -8.27
C SER A 308 -7.86 18.33 -7.20
N ASP A 309 -8.07 17.96 -5.93
CA ASP A 309 -8.02 18.93 -4.82
C ASP A 309 -6.60 19.51 -4.66
N GLU A 310 -5.55 18.70 -4.75
CA GLU A 310 -4.16 19.19 -4.74
C GLU A 310 -3.89 20.16 -5.90
N PHE A 311 -4.37 19.88 -7.11
CA PHE A 311 -4.25 20.79 -8.24
C PHE A 311 -4.97 22.12 -7.94
N LEU A 312 -6.20 22.08 -7.42
CA LEU A 312 -6.95 23.29 -7.08
C LEU A 312 -6.27 24.09 -5.96
N ARG A 313 -5.70 23.41 -4.97
CA ARG A 313 -4.90 24.05 -3.91
C ARG A 313 -3.66 24.71 -4.47
N PHE A 314 -2.89 24.00 -5.30
CA PHE A 314 -1.72 24.52 -5.96
C PHE A 314 -2.04 25.75 -6.82
N LYS A 315 -3.09 25.67 -7.64
CA LYS A 315 -3.57 26.78 -8.50
C LYS A 315 -3.91 28.04 -7.70
N LYS A 316 -4.49 27.86 -6.50
CA LYS A 316 -4.87 28.95 -5.59
C LYS A 316 -3.74 29.41 -4.67
N GLY A 317 -2.54 28.86 -4.77
CA GLY A 317 -1.42 29.16 -3.87
C GLY A 317 -1.65 28.72 -2.43
N LEU A 318 -2.56 27.76 -2.19
CA LEU A 318 -2.82 27.20 -0.87
C LEU A 318 -1.81 26.09 -0.54
N PRO A 319 -1.52 25.84 0.75
CA PRO A 319 -0.65 24.73 1.15
C PRO A 319 -1.13 23.39 0.61
N CYS A 320 -0.29 22.69 -0.15
CA CYS A 320 -0.55 21.35 -0.64
C CYS A 320 -0.24 20.30 0.47
N ARG A 321 -0.86 19.13 0.39
CA ARG A 321 -0.79 18.09 1.44
C ARG A 321 -0.02 16.86 0.99
N TYR A 322 0.03 16.61 -0.31
CA TYR A 322 0.52 15.35 -0.88
C TYR A 322 1.66 15.58 -1.89
N GLU A 323 2.44 16.66 -1.70
CA GLU A 323 3.65 16.92 -2.46
C GLU A 323 4.73 15.91 -2.06
N VAL A 324 5.34 15.28 -3.06
CA VAL A 324 6.46 14.35 -2.88
C VAL A 324 7.78 15.11 -2.95
N THR A 325 8.70 14.80 -2.06
CA THR A 325 10.06 15.38 -2.05
C THR A 325 11.11 14.32 -2.35
N LEU A 326 12.31 14.72 -2.78
CA LEU A 326 13.43 13.79 -2.98
C LEU A 326 13.74 12.99 -1.72
N LYS A 327 13.66 13.62 -0.53
CA LYS A 327 13.86 12.92 0.75
C LYS A 327 12.81 11.83 1.01
N MET A 328 11.57 12.06 0.60
CA MET A 328 10.51 11.05 0.75
C MET A 328 10.77 9.82 -0.11
N LEU A 329 11.42 9.95 -1.28
CA LEU A 329 11.77 8.80 -2.11
C LEU A 329 12.74 7.82 -1.43
N GLU A 330 13.42 8.23 -0.36
CA GLU A 330 14.31 7.34 0.41
C GLU A 330 13.53 6.43 1.37
N THR A 331 12.30 6.80 1.73
CA THR A 331 11.54 6.15 2.81
C THR A 331 10.11 5.76 2.44
N MET A 332 9.55 6.27 1.33
CA MET A 332 8.21 5.87 0.89
C MET A 332 8.26 4.64 -0.03
N ALA A 333 7.18 3.87 -0.03
CA ALA A 333 7.03 2.66 -0.83
C ALA A 333 6.64 2.97 -2.28
#